data_836a1a60d8b71ec81f175a27ab7a2ef6
#
_entry.id   836a1a60d8b71ec81f175a27ab7a2ef6
#
_cell.length_a   1.000
_cell.length_b   1.000
_cell.length_c   1.000
_cell.angle_alpha   90.00
_cell.angle_beta   90.00
_cell.angle_gamma   90.00
#
_symmetry.space_group_name_H-M   'P 1'
#
loop_
_entity.id
_entity.type
_entity.pdbx_description
1 polymer ?
#
loop_
_entity_poly.entity_id
_entity_poly.type
_entity_poly.pdbx_seq_one_letter_code
_entity_poly.pdbx_strand_id
1 'polypeptide(L)'
;MGAIRFTLALSVVVWHLPGAPFRLLNAAVAVLAFFIISGFYMAMVLTEKYPVAKSFYVARFLRLYPAYAAVAAFMIVWFALTDSPTAFTTRLPVSPAEQALLAFLNVAVVGQDFYEFSRNAFGSGDFLNAQWMLVGQAWSLSSEIFFYCLAPVVVRSATRTVALLVLATTTRWTLIGWLGLSSPIWGYFFFPGTLCMFLLGGLAYHAHIGVRAHLRPWLGYGLLAAWAAWIVHGSATAGIVMPNDPQTGMDGQHFWTFYLLFAASVPIVFAATKDDRIDRAVGELSYPLYLVHGIVQGAIFFKFGAPQGHVGWAVAAVSASVIVAMVLRVFIERPVESLREGRKAGAPALRSAA
;
A
#
# COMPACT_ATOMS: atom_id res chain seq x y z
N MET A 1 2.97 14.50 4.90
CA MET A 1 2.81 13.17 4.20
C MET A 1 1.70 12.31 4.79
N GLY A 2 1.27 12.54 6.02
CA GLY A 2 0.22 11.76 6.67
C GLY A 2 -1.14 11.90 5.99
N ALA A 3 -1.54 13.12 5.69
CA ALA A 3 -2.80 13.41 4.99
C ALA A 3 -2.89 12.68 3.63
N ILE A 4 -1.83 12.72 2.82
CA ILE A 4 -1.80 11.98 1.54
C ILE A 4 -1.98 10.47 1.78
N ARG A 5 -1.21 9.90 2.71
CA ARG A 5 -1.30 8.47 3.02
C ARG A 5 -2.69 8.07 3.49
N PHE A 6 -3.31 8.87 4.33
CA PHE A 6 -4.68 8.62 4.79
C PHE A 6 -5.69 8.73 3.65
N THR A 7 -5.56 9.74 2.77
CA THR A 7 -6.43 9.90 1.60
C THR A 7 -6.30 8.72 0.63
N LEU A 8 -5.09 8.21 0.41
CA LEU A 8 -4.86 7.02 -0.40
C LEU A 8 -5.54 5.78 0.23
N ALA A 9 -5.40 5.57 1.55
CA ALA A 9 -6.07 4.48 2.24
C ALA A 9 -7.60 4.62 2.17
N LEU A 10 -8.11 5.83 2.40
CA LEU A 10 -9.53 6.12 2.28
C LEU A 10 -10.05 5.87 0.85
N SER A 11 -9.25 6.18 -0.16
CA SER A 11 -9.58 5.88 -1.56
C SER A 11 -9.76 4.38 -1.80
N VAL A 12 -8.89 3.55 -1.23
CA VAL A 12 -9.02 2.09 -1.29
C VAL A 12 -10.29 1.61 -0.58
N VAL A 13 -10.57 2.15 0.60
CA VAL A 13 -11.80 1.84 1.36
C VAL A 13 -13.06 2.13 0.55
N VAL A 14 -13.14 3.34 -0.01
CA VAL A 14 -14.30 3.79 -0.80
C VAL A 14 -14.43 3.02 -2.11
N TRP A 15 -13.31 2.65 -2.74
CA TRP A 15 -13.31 1.86 -3.97
C TRP A 15 -13.95 0.48 -3.78
N HIS A 16 -13.68 -0.17 -2.65
CA HIS A 16 -14.20 -1.49 -2.33
C HIS A 16 -15.61 -1.48 -1.74
N LEU A 17 -16.24 -0.30 -1.57
CA LEU A 17 -17.63 -0.19 -1.17
C LEU A 17 -18.56 -0.39 -2.37
N PRO A 18 -19.29 -1.51 -2.46
CA PRO A 18 -20.27 -1.71 -3.53
C PRO A 18 -21.36 -0.62 -3.50
N GLY A 19 -21.64 -0.05 -4.66
CA GLY A 19 -22.69 0.97 -4.77
C GLY A 19 -22.41 2.29 -4.04
N ALA A 20 -21.15 2.57 -3.67
CA ALA A 20 -20.83 3.88 -3.08
C ALA A 20 -21.19 5.01 -4.06
N PRO A 21 -21.94 6.03 -3.59
CA PRO A 21 -22.42 7.12 -4.44
C PRO A 21 -21.33 8.14 -4.81
N PHE A 22 -20.14 7.97 -4.26
CA PHE A 22 -18.96 8.79 -4.54
C PHE A 22 -17.73 7.91 -4.73
N ARG A 23 -16.77 8.42 -5.46
CA ARG A 23 -15.48 7.78 -5.68
C ARG A 23 -14.38 8.77 -5.32
N LEU A 24 -13.26 8.23 -4.85
CA LEU A 24 -12.00 8.94 -4.74
C LEU A 24 -11.05 8.42 -5.83
N LEU A 25 -9.79 8.18 -5.51
CA LEU A 25 -8.88 7.53 -6.45
C LEU A 25 -9.27 6.06 -6.65
N ASN A 26 -8.98 5.51 -7.82
CA ASN A 26 -9.01 4.07 -8.03
C ASN A 26 -8.08 3.36 -7.04
N ALA A 27 -8.49 2.22 -6.49
CA ALA A 27 -7.70 1.49 -5.49
C ALA A 27 -6.31 1.09 -6.01
N ALA A 28 -6.20 0.66 -7.26
CA ALA A 28 -4.90 0.31 -7.85
C ALA A 28 -3.98 1.53 -7.96
N VAL A 29 -4.54 2.69 -8.34
CA VAL A 29 -3.80 3.95 -8.37
C VAL A 29 -3.29 4.32 -6.98
N ALA A 30 -4.13 4.20 -5.97
CA ALA A 30 -3.76 4.50 -4.59
C ALA A 30 -2.65 3.56 -4.08
N VAL A 31 -2.73 2.26 -4.36
CA VAL A 31 -1.71 1.27 -3.95
C VAL A 31 -0.37 1.54 -4.62
N LEU A 32 -0.33 1.81 -5.92
CA LEU A 32 0.93 2.14 -6.60
C LEU A 32 1.53 3.48 -6.10
N ALA A 33 0.68 4.45 -5.73
CA ALA A 33 1.14 5.67 -5.07
C ALA A 33 1.71 5.39 -3.66
N PHE A 34 1.15 4.42 -2.92
CA PHE A 34 1.76 3.93 -1.67
C PHE A 34 3.14 3.33 -1.90
N PHE A 35 3.37 2.61 -2.99
CA PHE A 35 4.69 2.06 -3.31
C PHE A 35 5.72 3.18 -3.55
N ILE A 36 5.34 4.28 -4.18
CA ILE A 36 6.21 5.47 -4.32
C ILE A 36 6.55 6.05 -2.94
N ILE A 37 5.55 6.24 -2.07
CA ILE A 37 5.78 6.73 -0.70
C ILE A 37 6.67 5.76 0.09
N SER A 38 6.44 4.44 -0.03
CA SER A 38 7.26 3.42 0.63
C SER A 38 8.71 3.50 0.16
N GLY A 39 8.95 3.61 -1.15
CA GLY A 39 10.28 3.79 -1.72
C GLY A 39 11.01 5.02 -1.17
N PHE A 40 10.33 6.16 -1.09
CA PHE A 40 10.87 7.37 -0.48
C PHE A 40 11.29 7.17 0.99
N TYR A 41 10.38 6.58 1.80
CA TYR A 41 10.68 6.33 3.21
C TYR A 41 11.79 5.28 3.40
N MET A 42 11.87 4.25 2.54
CA MET A 42 12.92 3.25 2.66
C MET A 42 14.30 3.84 2.33
N ALA A 43 14.39 4.68 1.30
CA ALA A 43 15.61 5.40 0.99
C ALA A 43 16.02 6.31 2.16
N MET A 44 15.07 7.06 2.73
CA MET A 44 15.31 7.93 3.87
C MET A 44 15.82 7.17 5.10
N VAL A 45 15.09 6.14 5.52
CA VAL A 45 15.44 5.46 6.78
C VAL A 45 16.70 4.61 6.67
N LEU A 46 17.03 4.10 5.49
CA LEU A 46 18.27 3.36 5.23
C LEU A 46 19.48 4.28 5.14
N THR A 47 19.29 5.53 4.75
CA THR A 47 20.36 6.53 4.68
C THR A 47 20.56 7.21 6.03
N GLU A 48 19.47 7.57 6.73
CA GLU A 48 19.55 8.43 7.91
C GLU A 48 19.47 7.66 9.24
N LYS A 49 18.85 6.48 9.28
CA LYS A 49 18.47 5.85 10.55
C LYS A 49 19.02 4.43 10.77
N TYR A 50 19.14 3.62 9.72
CA TYR A 50 19.50 2.22 9.83
C TYR A 50 20.77 1.91 9.04
N PRO A 51 21.97 2.09 9.63
CA PRO A 51 23.24 1.75 8.96
C PRO A 51 23.37 0.23 8.72
N VAL A 52 22.80 -0.57 9.64
CA VAL A 52 22.86 -2.04 9.60
C VAL A 52 21.53 -2.61 9.08
N ALA A 53 21.61 -3.46 8.05
CA ALA A 53 20.43 -4.07 7.42
C ALA A 53 19.57 -4.89 8.40
N LYS A 54 20.18 -5.62 9.36
CA LYS A 54 19.46 -6.39 10.37
C LYS A 54 18.49 -5.51 11.18
N SER A 55 18.95 -4.34 11.63
CA SER A 55 18.12 -3.39 12.38
C SER A 55 16.96 -2.86 11.54
N PHE A 56 17.19 -2.65 10.25
CA PHE A 56 16.16 -2.27 9.30
C PHE A 56 15.10 -3.37 9.15
N TYR A 57 15.50 -4.62 8.91
CA TYR A 57 14.54 -5.72 8.74
C TYR A 57 13.69 -5.95 9.99
N VAL A 58 14.29 -5.94 11.18
CA VAL A 58 13.54 -6.04 12.45
C VAL A 58 12.53 -4.89 12.58
N ALA A 59 12.94 -3.67 12.25
CA ALA A 59 12.05 -2.51 12.32
C ALA A 59 10.90 -2.58 11.31
N ARG A 60 11.11 -3.17 10.13
CA ARG A 60 10.05 -3.38 9.12
C ARG A 60 9.11 -4.50 9.53
N PHE A 61 9.65 -5.63 10.01
CA PHE A 61 8.84 -6.72 10.54
C PHE A 61 7.90 -6.24 11.67
N LEU A 62 8.44 -5.55 12.66
CA LEU A 62 7.64 -4.99 13.77
C LEU A 62 6.65 -3.91 13.33
N ARG A 63 6.87 -3.30 12.18
CA ARG A 63 5.95 -2.30 11.60
C ARG A 63 4.73 -2.94 10.94
N LEU A 64 4.91 -4.05 10.23
CA LEU A 64 3.87 -4.63 9.38
C LEU A 64 3.21 -5.85 10.02
N TYR A 65 4.02 -6.78 10.48
CA TYR A 65 3.54 -8.13 10.82
C TYR A 65 2.59 -8.18 12.02
N PRO A 66 2.80 -7.47 13.15
CA PRO A 66 1.90 -7.58 14.31
C PRO A 66 0.47 -7.16 14.01
N ALA A 67 0.27 -6.07 13.28
CA ALA A 67 -1.07 -5.62 12.89
C ALA A 67 -1.71 -6.59 11.89
N TYR A 68 -0.96 -7.07 10.89
CA TYR A 68 -1.42 -8.10 9.98
C TYR A 68 -1.83 -9.38 10.73
N ALA A 69 -0.99 -9.89 11.62
CA ALA A 69 -1.26 -11.12 12.37
C ALA A 69 -2.51 -11.00 13.25
N ALA A 70 -2.71 -9.85 13.89
CA ALA A 70 -3.92 -9.59 14.69
C ALA A 70 -5.18 -9.62 13.82
N VAL A 71 -5.13 -9.01 12.65
CA VAL A 71 -6.25 -8.99 11.70
C VAL A 71 -6.50 -10.39 11.13
N ALA A 72 -5.46 -11.11 10.74
CA ALA A 72 -5.57 -12.50 10.25
C ALA A 72 -6.14 -13.45 11.31
N ALA A 73 -5.68 -13.33 12.57
CA ALA A 73 -6.21 -14.11 13.69
C ALA A 73 -7.70 -13.80 13.93
N PHE A 74 -8.09 -12.52 13.89
CA PHE A 74 -9.48 -12.13 13.97
C PHE A 74 -10.32 -12.77 12.86
N MET A 75 -9.80 -12.81 11.62
CA MET A 75 -10.51 -13.44 10.49
C MET A 75 -10.72 -14.93 10.70
N ILE A 76 -9.72 -15.65 11.23
CA ILE A 76 -9.86 -17.08 11.54
C ILE A 76 -10.99 -17.28 12.55
N VAL A 77 -11.02 -16.50 13.63
CA VAL A 77 -12.06 -16.56 14.66
C VAL A 77 -13.43 -16.21 14.09
N TRP A 78 -13.50 -15.15 13.29
CA TRP A 78 -14.74 -14.72 12.64
C TRP A 78 -15.34 -15.84 11.77
N PHE A 79 -14.52 -16.50 10.95
CA PHE A 79 -14.96 -17.59 10.10
C PHE A 79 -15.41 -18.81 10.90
N ALA A 80 -14.73 -19.11 11.99
CA ALA A 80 -15.11 -20.21 12.86
C ALA A 80 -16.46 -19.99 13.58
N LEU A 81 -16.85 -18.72 13.81
CA LEU A 81 -18.05 -18.38 14.58
C LEU A 81 -19.28 -18.06 13.71
N THR A 82 -19.11 -17.69 12.44
CA THR A 82 -20.21 -17.11 11.65
C THR A 82 -20.67 -17.97 10.49
N ASP A 83 -20.01 -19.07 10.18
CA ASP A 83 -20.23 -19.86 8.95
C ASP A 83 -20.31 -18.96 7.70
N SER A 84 -19.70 -17.76 7.80
CA SER A 84 -19.72 -16.79 6.73
C SER A 84 -19.12 -17.43 5.47
N PRO A 85 -19.81 -17.33 4.32
CA PRO A 85 -19.26 -17.83 3.07
C PRO A 85 -18.07 -16.96 2.68
N THR A 86 -16.91 -17.39 3.10
CA THR A 86 -15.66 -16.85 2.66
C THR A 86 -15.05 -17.81 1.68
N ALA A 87 -14.04 -17.38 1.02
CA ALA A 87 -13.28 -18.19 0.12
C ALA A 87 -12.66 -19.45 0.75
N PHE A 88 -12.44 -19.43 2.07
CA PHE A 88 -12.04 -20.65 2.79
C PHE A 88 -13.17 -21.67 2.90
N THR A 89 -14.41 -21.23 2.78
CA THR A 89 -15.61 -22.08 2.92
C THR A 89 -16.34 -22.31 1.60
N THR A 90 -16.24 -21.43 0.62
CA THR A 90 -16.67 -21.70 -0.76
C THR A 90 -15.62 -22.60 -1.40
N ARG A 91 -15.82 -23.87 -1.22
CA ARG A 91 -14.99 -24.98 -1.62
C ARG A 91 -14.81 -25.05 -3.14
N LEU A 92 -13.91 -24.26 -3.67
CA LEU A 92 -13.27 -24.71 -4.90
C LEU A 92 -12.38 -25.90 -4.51
N PRO A 93 -12.38 -27.00 -5.28
CA PRO A 93 -11.56 -28.14 -4.99
C PRO A 93 -10.08 -27.77 -5.18
N VAL A 94 -9.44 -27.35 -4.11
CA VAL A 94 -7.99 -27.15 -4.08
C VAL A 94 -7.34 -28.41 -3.54
N SER A 95 -6.23 -28.81 -4.12
CA SER A 95 -5.45 -29.96 -3.67
C SER A 95 -4.92 -29.74 -2.24
N PRO A 96 -4.64 -30.81 -1.46
CA PRO A 96 -4.02 -30.66 -0.14
C PRO A 96 -2.70 -29.87 -0.17
N ALA A 97 -1.93 -30.00 -1.25
CA ALA A 97 -0.69 -29.21 -1.42
C ALA A 97 -0.98 -27.73 -1.58
N GLU A 98 -2.01 -27.35 -2.33
CA GLU A 98 -2.43 -25.97 -2.50
C GLU A 98 -2.99 -25.38 -1.18
N GLN A 99 -3.75 -26.18 -0.41
CA GLN A 99 -4.21 -25.79 0.91
C GLN A 99 -3.04 -25.49 1.86
N ALA A 100 -2.01 -26.34 1.87
CA ALA A 100 -0.80 -26.14 2.65
C ALA A 100 -0.04 -24.88 2.20
N LEU A 101 0.08 -24.67 0.89
CA LEU A 101 0.68 -23.46 0.34
C LEU A 101 -0.10 -22.20 0.77
N LEU A 102 -1.42 -22.21 0.66
CA LEU A 102 -2.27 -21.08 1.07
C LEU A 102 -2.14 -20.79 2.57
N ALA A 103 -2.12 -21.83 3.42
CA ALA A 103 -1.88 -21.66 4.84
C ALA A 103 -0.51 -21.02 5.11
N PHE A 104 0.53 -21.51 4.45
CA PHE A 104 1.87 -20.92 4.54
C PHE A 104 1.87 -19.44 4.10
N LEU A 105 1.29 -19.10 2.96
CA LEU A 105 1.25 -17.73 2.43
C LEU A 105 0.50 -16.78 3.37
N ASN A 106 -0.60 -17.25 4.00
CA ASN A 106 -1.34 -16.46 4.98
C ASN A 106 -0.56 -16.23 6.29
N VAL A 107 0.31 -17.15 6.68
CA VAL A 107 1.20 -16.95 7.85
C VAL A 107 2.41 -16.10 7.49
N ALA A 108 3.07 -16.40 6.39
CA ALA A 108 4.32 -15.76 5.99
C ALA A 108 4.12 -14.36 5.38
N VAL A 109 2.96 -14.08 4.79
CA VAL A 109 2.65 -12.91 3.93
C VAL A 109 3.43 -12.92 2.62
N VAL A 110 4.69 -13.33 2.67
CA VAL A 110 5.62 -13.36 1.52
C VAL A 110 5.13 -14.34 0.46
N GLY A 111 5.07 -13.91 -0.80
CA GLY A 111 4.65 -14.72 -1.94
C GLY A 111 3.16 -14.60 -2.28
N GLN A 112 2.36 -13.87 -1.50
CA GLN A 112 0.94 -13.64 -1.80
C GLN A 112 0.75 -12.90 -3.13
N ASP A 113 1.58 -11.92 -3.44
CA ASP A 113 1.58 -11.20 -4.72
C ASP A 113 1.89 -12.13 -5.89
N PHE A 114 2.88 -13.01 -5.74
CA PHE A 114 3.21 -13.99 -6.77
C PHE A 114 2.09 -15.03 -6.96
N TYR A 115 1.44 -15.45 -5.88
CA TYR A 115 0.30 -16.36 -5.97
C TYR A 115 -0.87 -15.70 -6.71
N GLU A 116 -1.25 -14.49 -6.32
CA GLU A 116 -2.29 -13.72 -7.01
C GLU A 116 -1.94 -13.46 -8.48
N PHE A 117 -0.69 -13.08 -8.75
CA PHE A 117 -0.20 -12.91 -10.11
C PHE A 117 -0.35 -14.21 -10.92
N SER A 118 0.15 -15.34 -10.42
CA SER A 118 0.16 -16.60 -11.16
C SER A 118 -1.25 -17.12 -11.45
N ARG A 119 -2.17 -16.97 -10.51
CA ARG A 119 -3.57 -17.33 -10.71
C ARG A 119 -4.25 -16.46 -11.77
N ASN A 120 -4.03 -15.17 -11.73
CA ASN A 120 -4.61 -14.24 -12.70
C ASN A 120 -3.96 -14.35 -14.09
N ALA A 121 -2.67 -14.67 -14.16
CA ALA A 121 -1.95 -14.80 -15.43
C ALA A 121 -2.17 -16.15 -16.13
N PHE A 122 -2.28 -17.23 -15.36
CA PHE A 122 -2.25 -18.61 -15.88
C PHE A 122 -3.45 -19.45 -15.45
N GLY A 123 -4.29 -18.96 -14.56
CA GLY A 123 -5.49 -19.64 -14.08
C GLY A 123 -6.73 -19.39 -14.95
N SER A 124 -7.88 -19.85 -14.50
CA SER A 124 -9.16 -19.79 -15.22
C SER A 124 -9.83 -18.40 -15.31
N GLY A 125 -9.10 -17.34 -15.08
CA GLY A 125 -9.53 -15.98 -15.47
C GLY A 125 -10.48 -15.25 -14.53
N ASP A 126 -10.80 -15.78 -13.35
CA ASP A 126 -11.63 -15.07 -12.39
C ASP A 126 -10.84 -14.03 -11.59
N PHE A 127 -10.90 -12.80 -12.02
CA PHE A 127 -10.25 -11.63 -11.43
C PHE A 127 -10.60 -11.38 -9.94
N LEU A 128 -11.54 -12.12 -9.37
CA LEU A 128 -12.13 -11.88 -8.06
C LEU A 128 -11.56 -12.75 -6.94
N ASN A 129 -10.52 -13.52 -7.21
CA ASN A 129 -10.01 -14.52 -6.27
C ASN A 129 -9.00 -13.99 -5.22
N ALA A 130 -9.13 -12.75 -4.79
CA ALA A 130 -8.67 -12.32 -3.46
C ALA A 130 -9.26 -13.19 -2.31
N GLN A 131 -10.11 -14.11 -2.68
CA GLN A 131 -10.86 -15.05 -1.82
C GLN A 131 -9.98 -16.03 -1.02
N TRP A 132 -8.74 -16.27 -1.42
CA TRP A 132 -7.86 -17.24 -0.78
C TRP A 132 -7.02 -16.69 0.37
N MET A 133 -6.96 -15.37 0.50
CA MET A 133 -6.19 -14.71 1.54
C MET A 133 -7.09 -14.30 2.70
N LEU A 134 -6.67 -14.59 3.95
CA LEU A 134 -7.36 -14.13 5.17
C LEU A 134 -7.55 -12.61 5.15
N VAL A 135 -6.56 -11.91 4.62
CA VAL A 135 -6.57 -10.47 4.42
C VAL A 135 -6.29 -10.22 2.94
N GLY A 136 -7.35 -10.09 2.14
CA GLY A 136 -7.25 -10.07 0.67
C GLY A 136 -6.29 -9.03 0.09
N GLN A 137 -6.17 -7.87 0.71
CA GLN A 137 -5.27 -6.81 0.29
C GLN A 137 -3.79 -7.03 0.67
N ALA A 138 -3.46 -8.08 1.45
CA ALA A 138 -2.10 -8.32 1.94
C ALA A 138 -1.11 -8.76 0.85
N TRP A 139 -1.56 -9.07 -0.35
CA TRP A 139 -0.67 -9.28 -1.50
C TRP A 139 0.24 -8.06 -1.74
N SER A 140 -0.24 -6.84 -1.50
CA SER A 140 0.57 -5.62 -1.65
C SER A 140 1.64 -5.48 -0.55
N LEU A 141 1.38 -6.02 0.66
CA LEU A 141 2.40 -6.15 1.69
C LEU A 141 3.51 -7.12 1.28
N SER A 142 3.14 -8.20 0.59
CA SER A 142 4.13 -9.14 0.02
C SER A 142 5.07 -8.43 -0.95
N SER A 143 4.53 -7.66 -1.89
CA SER A 143 5.34 -6.83 -2.81
C SER A 143 6.23 -5.83 -2.05
N GLU A 144 5.72 -5.22 -0.97
CA GLU A 144 6.49 -4.32 -0.12
C GLU A 144 7.63 -5.04 0.61
N ILE A 145 7.42 -6.25 1.09
CA ILE A 145 8.46 -7.08 1.72
C ILE A 145 9.55 -7.46 0.71
N PHE A 146 9.19 -7.85 -0.51
CA PHE A 146 10.18 -8.09 -1.57
C PHE A 146 11.02 -6.85 -1.85
N PHE A 147 10.39 -5.68 -1.92
CA PHE A 147 11.13 -4.43 -2.03
C PHE A 147 12.06 -4.20 -0.83
N TYR A 148 11.63 -4.49 0.40
CA TYR A 148 12.51 -4.37 1.57
C TYR A 148 13.76 -5.25 1.50
N CYS A 149 13.66 -6.44 0.90
CA CYS A 149 14.83 -7.29 0.67
C CYS A 149 15.86 -6.62 -0.26
N LEU A 150 15.40 -5.89 -1.27
CA LEU A 150 16.27 -5.18 -2.24
C LEU A 150 16.76 -3.82 -1.72
N ALA A 151 15.96 -3.13 -0.92
CA ALA A 151 16.15 -1.75 -0.54
C ALA A 151 17.55 -1.45 0.05
N PRO A 152 18.11 -2.23 1.01
CA PRO A 152 19.43 -1.92 1.59
C PRO A 152 20.57 -1.88 0.59
N VAL A 153 20.45 -2.61 -0.51
CA VAL A 153 21.46 -2.68 -1.57
C VAL A 153 21.27 -1.56 -2.59
N VAL A 154 20.02 -1.24 -2.91
CA VAL A 154 19.67 -0.38 -4.05
C VAL A 154 19.53 1.07 -3.63
N VAL A 155 18.61 1.37 -2.69
CA VAL A 155 18.15 2.75 -2.49
C VAL A 155 19.10 3.64 -1.69
N ARG A 156 20.19 3.10 -1.16
CA ARG A 156 21.26 3.90 -0.54
C ARG A 156 22.10 4.68 -1.56
N SER A 157 22.03 4.31 -2.83
CA SER A 157 22.80 4.93 -3.91
C SER A 157 21.87 5.43 -5.00
N ALA A 158 21.96 6.72 -5.32
CA ALA A 158 21.20 7.31 -6.41
C ALA A 158 21.48 6.61 -7.75
N THR A 159 22.75 6.29 -8.04
CA THR A 159 23.14 5.60 -9.28
C THR A 159 22.50 4.20 -9.37
N ARG A 160 22.53 3.42 -8.30
CA ARG A 160 21.90 2.08 -8.28
C ARG A 160 20.38 2.19 -8.41
N THR A 161 19.77 3.18 -7.73
CA THR A 161 18.33 3.44 -7.82
C THR A 161 17.93 3.77 -9.25
N VAL A 162 18.67 4.66 -9.93
CA VAL A 162 18.42 5.02 -11.34
C VAL A 162 18.63 3.82 -12.25
N ALA A 163 19.73 3.09 -12.11
CA ALA A 163 20.01 1.93 -12.96
C ALA A 163 18.91 0.86 -12.86
N LEU A 164 18.47 0.53 -11.63
CA LEU A 164 17.39 -0.43 -11.45
C LEU A 164 16.02 0.14 -11.86
N LEU A 165 15.78 1.45 -11.70
CA LEU A 165 14.57 2.11 -12.18
C LEU A 165 14.46 1.99 -13.71
N VAL A 166 15.54 2.26 -14.44
CA VAL A 166 15.58 2.10 -15.90
C VAL A 166 15.28 0.65 -16.27
N LEU A 167 15.94 -0.33 -15.63
CA LEU A 167 15.70 -1.74 -15.87
C LEU A 167 14.24 -2.12 -15.58
N ALA A 168 13.70 -1.76 -14.43
CA ALA A 168 12.32 -2.09 -14.03
C ALA A 168 11.28 -1.44 -14.97
N THR A 169 11.50 -0.18 -15.36
CA THR A 169 10.62 0.53 -16.30
C THR A 169 10.69 -0.10 -17.70
N THR A 170 11.88 -0.45 -18.17
CA THR A 170 12.06 -1.15 -19.45
C THR A 170 11.37 -2.53 -19.41
N THR A 171 11.54 -3.30 -18.30
CA THR A 171 10.85 -4.58 -18.11
C THR A 171 9.33 -4.40 -18.19
N ARG A 172 8.78 -3.43 -17.45
CA ARG A 172 7.34 -3.13 -17.48
C ARG A 172 6.88 -2.75 -18.89
N TRP A 173 7.60 -1.86 -19.55
CA TRP A 173 7.28 -1.44 -20.92
C TRP A 173 7.36 -2.61 -21.90
N THR A 174 8.36 -3.48 -21.79
CA THR A 174 8.48 -4.68 -22.62
C THR A 174 7.28 -5.61 -22.43
N LEU A 175 6.91 -5.90 -21.18
CA LEU A 175 5.80 -6.81 -20.88
C LEU A 175 4.45 -6.25 -21.37
N ILE A 176 4.18 -4.99 -21.08
CA ILE A 176 2.86 -4.41 -21.32
C ILE A 176 2.79 -3.71 -22.68
N GLY A 177 3.78 -2.87 -23.00
CA GLY A 177 3.77 -2.04 -24.21
C GLY A 177 4.16 -2.81 -25.47
N TRP A 178 5.12 -3.74 -25.37
CA TRP A 178 5.60 -4.47 -26.55
C TRP A 178 4.95 -5.83 -26.69
N LEU A 179 4.89 -6.62 -25.61
CA LEU A 179 4.27 -7.95 -25.65
C LEU A 179 2.75 -7.91 -25.50
N GLY A 180 2.15 -6.76 -25.20
CA GLY A 180 0.70 -6.57 -25.07
C GLY A 180 0.08 -7.32 -23.91
N LEU A 181 0.87 -7.64 -22.86
CA LEU A 181 0.37 -8.37 -21.71
C LEU A 181 -0.54 -7.48 -20.86
N SER A 182 -1.48 -8.09 -20.16
CA SER A 182 -2.48 -7.38 -19.33
C SER A 182 -1.84 -6.51 -18.27
N SER A 183 -1.98 -5.19 -18.38
CA SER A 183 -1.46 -4.21 -17.43
C SER A 183 -1.98 -4.42 -15.99
N PRO A 184 -3.27 -4.70 -15.72
CA PRO A 184 -3.76 -5.05 -14.39
C PRO A 184 -3.08 -6.27 -13.76
N ILE A 185 -2.59 -7.20 -14.55
CA ILE A 185 -1.91 -8.40 -14.05
C ILE A 185 -0.41 -8.17 -13.93
N TRP A 186 0.23 -7.82 -15.03
CA TRP A 186 1.69 -7.71 -15.13
C TRP A 186 2.24 -6.41 -14.57
N GLY A 187 1.42 -5.38 -14.51
CA GLY A 187 1.79 -4.06 -13.99
C GLY A 187 1.33 -3.80 -12.56
N TYR A 188 0.52 -4.69 -11.97
CA TYR A 188 -0.06 -4.46 -10.64
C TYR A 188 0.25 -5.60 -9.66
N PHE A 189 -0.03 -6.86 -9.99
CA PHE A 189 0.27 -8.00 -9.12
C PHE A 189 1.70 -8.52 -9.27
N PHE A 190 2.31 -8.36 -10.42
CA PHE A 190 3.66 -8.84 -10.68
C PHE A 190 4.72 -7.88 -10.12
N PHE A 191 5.42 -8.29 -9.06
CA PHE A 191 6.40 -7.44 -8.37
C PHE A 191 7.42 -6.75 -9.29
N PRO A 192 8.06 -7.42 -10.28
CA PRO A 192 8.97 -6.73 -11.20
C PRO A 192 8.29 -5.62 -12.01
N GLY A 193 6.99 -5.75 -12.31
CA GLY A 193 6.21 -4.73 -12.99
C GLY A 193 5.87 -3.53 -12.11
N THR A 194 5.79 -3.71 -10.78
CA THR A 194 5.52 -2.63 -9.81
C THR A 194 6.77 -2.01 -9.22
N LEU A 195 7.93 -2.67 -9.37
CA LEU A 195 9.20 -2.25 -8.77
C LEU A 195 9.59 -0.82 -9.15
N CYS A 196 9.29 -0.38 -10.37
CA CYS A 196 9.56 0.98 -10.83
C CYS A 196 8.88 2.04 -9.94
N MET A 197 7.71 1.77 -9.36
CA MET A 197 7.02 2.70 -8.47
C MET A 197 7.78 2.91 -7.15
N PHE A 198 8.28 1.84 -6.53
CA PHE A 198 9.14 1.95 -5.35
C PHE A 198 10.42 2.72 -5.65
N LEU A 199 11.02 2.47 -6.81
CA LEU A 199 12.27 3.12 -7.22
C LEU A 199 12.09 4.60 -7.58
N LEU A 200 10.94 5.00 -8.14
CA LEU A 200 10.57 6.41 -8.29
C LEU A 200 10.54 7.12 -6.94
N GLY A 201 10.00 6.46 -5.92
CA GLY A 201 10.03 6.97 -4.54
C GLY A 201 11.46 7.11 -3.99
N GLY A 202 12.30 6.10 -4.21
CA GLY A 202 13.72 6.15 -3.85
C GLY A 202 14.46 7.31 -4.53
N LEU A 203 14.22 7.51 -5.82
CA LEU A 203 14.78 8.63 -6.58
C LEU A 203 14.27 9.98 -6.04
N ALA A 204 12.98 10.08 -5.71
CA ALA A 204 12.39 11.27 -5.10
C ALA A 204 13.08 11.65 -3.77
N TYR A 205 13.52 10.66 -2.97
CA TYR A 205 14.31 10.93 -1.76
C TYR A 205 15.70 11.50 -2.10
N HIS A 206 16.40 10.96 -3.08
CA HIS A 206 17.70 11.49 -3.51
C HIS A 206 17.55 12.93 -4.03
N ALA A 207 16.50 13.23 -4.79
CA ALA A 207 16.16 14.59 -5.19
C ALA A 207 15.88 15.49 -3.97
N HIS A 208 15.14 14.97 -2.95
CA HIS A 208 14.87 15.71 -1.71
C HIS A 208 16.15 16.18 -1.03
N ILE A 209 17.18 15.34 -0.91
CA ILE A 209 18.45 15.71 -0.30
C ILE A 209 19.05 16.95 -1.00
N GLY A 210 19.00 16.99 -2.35
CA GLY A 210 19.56 18.08 -3.12
C GLY A 210 18.80 19.40 -3.02
N VAL A 211 17.47 19.35 -2.85
CA VAL A 211 16.62 20.55 -2.90
C VAL A 211 16.05 20.98 -1.56
N ARG A 212 16.16 20.19 -0.49
CA ARG A 212 15.48 20.42 0.80
C ARG A 212 15.75 21.77 1.42
N ALA A 213 16.95 22.36 1.21
CA ALA A 213 17.32 23.68 1.73
C ALA A 213 16.54 24.84 1.08
N HIS A 214 16.00 24.61 -0.12
CA HIS A 214 15.27 25.60 -0.90
C HIS A 214 13.76 25.44 -0.84
N LEU A 215 13.27 24.33 -0.26
CA LEU A 215 11.84 24.06 -0.19
C LEU A 215 11.18 24.93 0.87
N ARG A 216 10.11 25.61 0.48
CA ARG A 216 9.30 26.43 1.38
C ARG A 216 8.04 25.65 1.81
N PRO A 217 7.66 25.67 3.11
CA PRO A 217 6.51 24.92 3.60
C PRO A 217 5.20 25.21 2.86
N TRP A 218 4.97 26.46 2.45
CA TRP A 218 3.75 26.84 1.73
C TRP A 218 3.58 26.13 0.39
N LEU A 219 4.68 25.78 -0.30
CA LEU A 219 4.63 24.97 -1.53
C LEU A 219 4.04 23.59 -1.28
N GLY A 220 4.43 22.94 -0.17
CA GLY A 220 3.93 21.63 0.18
C GLY A 220 2.44 21.65 0.56
N TYR A 221 2.01 22.64 1.32
CA TYR A 221 0.58 22.81 1.65
C TYR A 221 -0.23 23.20 0.40
N GLY A 222 0.31 24.02 -0.48
CA GLY A 222 -0.29 24.34 -1.77
C GLY A 222 -0.48 23.10 -2.65
N LEU A 223 0.51 22.22 -2.72
CA LEU A 223 0.40 20.94 -3.42
C LEU A 223 -0.63 20.00 -2.78
N LEU A 224 -0.68 19.93 -1.45
CA LEU A 224 -1.72 19.17 -0.75
C LEU A 224 -3.13 19.68 -1.11
N ALA A 225 -3.33 20.97 -1.11
CA ALA A 225 -4.59 21.59 -1.50
C ALA A 225 -4.93 21.31 -2.97
N ALA A 226 -3.95 21.39 -3.86
CA ALA A 226 -4.12 21.09 -5.29
C ALA A 226 -4.49 19.61 -5.51
N TRP A 227 -3.81 18.67 -4.83
CA TRP A 227 -4.17 17.25 -4.88
C TRP A 227 -5.59 17.00 -4.34
N ALA A 228 -5.95 17.60 -3.21
CA ALA A 228 -7.28 17.48 -2.63
C ALA A 228 -8.36 18.03 -3.58
N ALA A 229 -8.14 19.23 -4.15
CA ALA A 229 -9.05 19.83 -5.12
C ALA A 229 -9.21 18.97 -6.38
N TRP A 230 -8.11 18.39 -6.87
CA TRP A 230 -8.13 17.52 -8.05
C TRP A 230 -8.88 16.21 -7.78
N ILE A 231 -8.71 15.58 -6.60
CA ILE A 231 -9.45 14.38 -6.20
C ILE A 231 -10.94 14.68 -6.06
N VAL A 232 -11.30 15.79 -5.40
CA VAL A 232 -12.70 16.19 -5.23
C VAL A 232 -13.36 16.50 -6.58
N HIS A 233 -12.67 17.23 -7.46
CA HIS A 233 -13.16 17.52 -8.81
C HIS A 233 -13.36 16.22 -9.62
N GLY A 234 -12.39 15.31 -9.58
CA GLY A 234 -12.49 14.03 -10.26
C GLY A 234 -13.62 13.15 -9.71
N SER A 235 -13.85 13.18 -8.39
CA SER A 235 -14.98 12.50 -7.75
C SER A 235 -16.34 13.05 -8.22
N ALA A 236 -16.45 14.36 -8.36
CA ALA A 236 -17.68 15.02 -8.80
C ALA A 236 -17.99 14.81 -10.29
N THR A 237 -16.96 14.68 -11.13
CA THR A 237 -17.09 14.57 -12.59
C THR A 237 -17.09 13.14 -13.12
N ALA A 238 -17.03 12.16 -12.23
CA ALA A 238 -17.13 10.71 -12.52
C ALA A 238 -16.17 10.16 -13.60
N GLY A 239 -15.12 10.89 -13.98
CA GLY A 239 -14.29 10.44 -15.10
C GLY A 239 -12.83 10.87 -15.11
N ILE A 240 -12.41 11.78 -14.24
CA ILE A 240 -11.05 12.36 -14.31
C ILE A 240 -10.05 11.59 -13.45
N VAL A 241 -10.51 10.83 -12.46
CA VAL A 241 -9.61 10.07 -11.59
C VAL A 241 -9.23 8.78 -12.27
N MET A 242 -8.35 8.89 -13.23
CA MET A 242 -7.84 7.83 -14.08
C MET A 242 -8.97 7.07 -14.77
N PRO A 243 -9.32 7.40 -15.98
CA PRO A 243 -10.16 6.53 -16.77
C PRO A 243 -9.52 5.14 -16.74
N ASN A 244 -10.29 4.13 -16.32
CA ASN A 244 -9.98 2.78 -16.71
C ASN A 244 -10.03 2.81 -18.23
N ASP A 245 -8.90 3.05 -18.87
CA ASP A 245 -8.83 2.79 -20.30
C ASP A 245 -8.91 1.28 -20.46
N PRO A 246 -10.03 0.74 -20.94
CA PRO A 246 -10.20 -0.69 -21.09
C PRO A 246 -9.19 -1.28 -22.09
N GLN A 247 -8.60 -0.45 -22.95
CA GLN A 247 -7.70 -0.86 -24.02
C GLN A 247 -6.22 -0.75 -23.64
N THR A 248 -5.83 0.30 -22.89
CA THR A 248 -4.44 0.51 -22.50
C THR A 248 -4.17 0.16 -21.02
N GLY A 249 -5.20 -0.17 -20.25
CA GLY A 249 -5.07 -0.53 -18.85
C GLY A 249 -4.43 0.59 -18.02
N MET A 250 -3.53 0.21 -17.12
CA MET A 250 -2.88 1.13 -16.19
C MET A 250 -1.58 1.78 -16.71
N ASP A 251 -1.26 1.72 -18.00
CA ASP A 251 0.03 2.18 -18.55
C ASP A 251 -0.07 3.24 -19.65
N GLY A 252 -1.22 3.91 -19.75
CA GLY A 252 -1.40 5.04 -20.67
C GLY A 252 -0.66 6.31 -20.24
N GLN A 253 -0.63 7.31 -21.11
CA GLN A 253 0.05 8.59 -20.87
C GLN A 253 -0.41 9.25 -19.56
N HIS A 254 -1.69 9.23 -19.24
CA HIS A 254 -2.25 9.80 -18.00
C HIS A 254 -1.75 9.09 -16.75
N PHE A 255 -1.57 7.76 -16.82
CA PHE A 255 -1.01 6.95 -15.76
C PHE A 255 0.40 7.42 -15.39
N TRP A 256 1.31 7.48 -16.36
CA TRP A 256 2.69 7.91 -16.12
C TRP A 256 2.79 9.37 -15.70
N THR A 257 2.01 10.26 -16.32
CA THR A 257 1.96 11.67 -15.92
C THR A 257 1.57 11.82 -14.45
N PHE A 258 0.52 11.08 -14.01
CA PHE A 258 0.11 11.08 -12.61
C PHE A 258 1.25 10.67 -11.68
N TYR A 259 1.89 9.52 -11.91
CA TYR A 259 2.91 9.02 -10.99
C TYR A 259 4.19 9.83 -11.00
N LEU A 260 4.59 10.39 -12.13
CA LEU A 260 5.73 11.29 -12.20
C LEU A 260 5.47 12.60 -11.43
N LEU A 261 4.28 13.21 -11.60
CA LEU A 261 3.89 14.38 -10.83
C LEU A 261 3.74 14.06 -9.34
N PHE A 262 3.16 12.90 -9.02
CA PHE A 262 3.05 12.45 -7.65
C PHE A 262 4.43 12.24 -7.01
N ALA A 263 5.34 11.51 -7.65
CA ALA A 263 6.69 11.30 -7.16
C ALA A 263 7.47 12.62 -6.99
N ALA A 264 7.32 13.57 -7.94
CA ALA A 264 7.92 14.89 -7.83
C ALA A 264 7.35 15.74 -6.68
N SER A 265 6.08 15.53 -6.32
CA SER A 265 5.43 16.24 -5.21
C SER A 265 5.85 15.72 -3.82
N VAL A 266 6.22 14.42 -3.72
CA VAL A 266 6.56 13.75 -2.46
C VAL A 266 7.64 14.50 -1.66
N PRO A 267 8.80 14.91 -2.23
CA PRO A 267 9.83 15.65 -1.51
C PRO A 267 9.33 16.96 -0.91
N ILE A 268 8.49 17.67 -1.66
CA ILE A 268 7.99 19.01 -1.32
C ILE A 268 6.98 18.90 -0.18
N VAL A 269 6.03 17.98 -0.30
CA VAL A 269 5.03 17.73 0.75
C VAL A 269 5.69 17.18 2.00
N PHE A 270 6.66 16.28 1.88
CA PHE A 270 7.41 15.77 3.02
C PHE A 270 8.12 16.88 3.78
N ALA A 271 8.83 17.77 3.08
CA ALA A 271 9.52 18.91 3.71
C ALA A 271 8.57 19.81 4.51
N ALA A 272 7.35 20.01 4.00
CA ALA A 272 6.35 20.86 4.66
C ALA A 272 5.71 20.20 5.89
N THR A 273 5.49 18.88 5.85
CA THR A 273 4.63 18.19 6.83
C THR A 273 5.39 17.27 7.80
N LYS A 274 6.70 17.07 7.64
CA LYS A 274 7.50 16.12 8.45
C LYS A 274 7.44 16.38 9.95
N ASP A 275 7.30 17.62 10.35
CA ASP A 275 7.29 18.06 11.76
C ASP A 275 5.85 18.30 12.28
N ASP A 276 4.84 18.21 11.42
CA ASP A 276 3.43 18.38 11.79
C ASP A 276 2.91 17.14 12.54
N ARG A 277 2.48 17.34 13.78
CA ARG A 277 1.99 16.29 14.67
C ARG A 277 0.63 15.76 14.22
N ILE A 278 -0.24 16.62 13.70
CA ILE A 278 -1.59 16.24 13.24
C ILE A 278 -1.46 15.40 11.96
N ASP A 279 -0.69 15.89 10.99
CA ASP A 279 -0.41 15.15 9.75
C ASP A 279 0.17 13.76 10.06
N ARG A 280 1.10 13.67 11.01
CA ARG A 280 1.68 12.40 11.45
C ARG A 280 0.62 11.47 12.05
N ALA A 281 -0.19 11.97 13.00
CA ALA A 281 -1.22 11.17 13.67
C ALA A 281 -2.26 10.63 12.68
N VAL A 282 -2.70 11.44 11.71
CA VAL A 282 -3.60 11.03 10.63
C VAL A 282 -2.94 9.98 9.74
N GLY A 283 -1.68 10.19 9.38
CA GLY A 283 -0.93 9.25 8.54
C GLY A 283 -0.67 7.89 9.19
N GLU A 284 -0.61 7.83 10.51
CA GLU A 284 -0.46 6.58 11.26
C GLU A 284 -1.69 5.66 11.15
N LEU A 285 -2.87 6.22 10.87
CA LEU A 285 -4.08 5.44 10.63
C LEU A 285 -4.15 4.80 9.24
N SER A 286 -3.32 5.21 8.30
CA SER A 286 -3.40 4.74 6.91
C SER A 286 -3.20 3.23 6.78
N TYR A 287 -2.22 2.66 7.47
CA TYR A 287 -1.94 1.22 7.41
C TYR A 287 -3.00 0.37 8.13
N PRO A 288 -3.39 0.65 9.39
CA PRO A 288 -4.52 -0.03 10.01
C PRO A 288 -5.80 0.03 9.18
N LEU A 289 -6.14 1.20 8.64
CA LEU A 289 -7.32 1.39 7.81
C LEU A 289 -7.27 0.53 6.55
N TYR A 290 -6.10 0.49 5.89
CA TYR A 290 -5.87 -0.38 4.76
C TYR A 290 -6.04 -1.87 5.10
N LEU A 291 -5.61 -2.30 6.28
CA LEU A 291 -5.73 -3.70 6.70
C LEU A 291 -7.17 -4.12 7.04
N VAL A 292 -7.95 -3.25 7.68
CA VAL A 292 -9.24 -3.66 8.25
C VAL A 292 -10.43 -3.44 7.33
N HIS A 293 -10.31 -2.61 6.28
CA HIS A 293 -11.49 -2.18 5.52
C HIS A 293 -12.28 -3.32 4.89
N GLY A 294 -11.60 -4.29 4.26
CA GLY A 294 -12.26 -5.43 3.61
C GLY A 294 -13.05 -6.29 4.59
N ILE A 295 -12.50 -6.48 5.79
CA ILE A 295 -13.14 -7.25 6.86
C ILE A 295 -14.36 -6.52 7.41
N VAL A 296 -14.20 -5.24 7.73
CA VAL A 296 -15.31 -4.42 8.27
C VAL A 296 -16.45 -4.35 7.27
N GLN A 297 -16.14 -4.10 6.01
CA GLN A 297 -17.13 -4.05 4.94
C GLN A 297 -17.80 -5.42 4.74
N GLY A 298 -17.02 -6.51 4.71
CA GLY A 298 -17.54 -7.86 4.60
C GLY A 298 -18.49 -8.21 5.75
N ALA A 299 -18.14 -7.89 7.01
CA ALA A 299 -18.98 -8.12 8.17
C ALA A 299 -20.29 -7.30 8.12
N ILE A 300 -20.22 -6.05 7.70
CA ILE A 300 -21.36 -5.18 7.53
C ILE A 300 -22.29 -5.73 6.43
N PHE A 301 -21.73 -6.11 5.27
CA PHE A 301 -22.52 -6.67 4.16
C PHE A 301 -23.17 -8.01 4.51
N PHE A 302 -22.46 -8.85 5.24
CA PHE A 302 -23.00 -10.12 5.70
C PHE A 302 -24.23 -9.92 6.60
N LYS A 303 -24.21 -8.92 7.49
CA LYS A 303 -25.29 -8.67 8.44
C LYS A 303 -26.43 -7.82 7.89
N PHE A 304 -26.15 -6.83 7.04
CA PHE A 304 -27.12 -5.79 6.64
C PHE A 304 -27.35 -5.70 5.12
N GLY A 305 -26.67 -6.55 4.34
CA GLY A 305 -26.69 -6.46 2.88
C GLY A 305 -25.80 -5.34 2.31
N ALA A 306 -25.63 -5.34 0.99
CA ALA A 306 -24.82 -4.32 0.30
C ALA A 306 -25.55 -2.96 0.29
N PRO A 307 -24.83 -1.83 0.42
CA PRO A 307 -25.41 -0.50 0.35
C PRO A 307 -25.88 -0.22 -1.08
N GLN A 308 -27.17 -0.10 -1.27
CA GLN A 308 -27.77 0.20 -2.58
C GLN A 308 -27.74 1.71 -2.85
N GLY A 309 -26.54 2.31 -2.99
CA GLY A 309 -26.40 3.72 -3.38
C GLY A 309 -26.70 4.76 -2.28
N HIS A 310 -26.96 4.34 -1.05
CA HIS A 310 -27.27 5.26 0.04
C HIS A 310 -26.01 5.88 0.66
N VAL A 311 -25.86 7.20 0.57
CA VAL A 311 -24.74 7.97 1.14
C VAL A 311 -24.53 7.65 2.62
N GLY A 312 -25.60 7.61 3.43
CA GLY A 312 -25.53 7.34 4.86
C GLY A 312 -24.89 5.98 5.18
N TRP A 313 -25.19 4.98 4.37
CA TRP A 313 -24.60 3.65 4.51
C TRP A 313 -23.11 3.63 4.19
N ALA A 314 -22.71 4.29 3.10
CA ALA A 314 -21.32 4.41 2.72
C ALA A 314 -20.51 5.15 3.80
N VAL A 315 -21.06 6.25 4.34
CA VAL A 315 -20.47 7.00 5.46
C VAL A 315 -20.35 6.13 6.70
N ALA A 316 -21.38 5.35 7.05
CA ALA A 316 -21.35 4.44 8.20
C ALA A 316 -20.25 3.36 8.06
N ALA A 317 -20.14 2.73 6.89
CA ALA A 317 -19.12 1.71 6.62
C ALA A 317 -17.68 2.27 6.65
N VAL A 318 -17.47 3.45 6.09
CA VAL A 318 -16.19 4.17 6.17
C VAL A 318 -15.87 4.51 7.63
N SER A 319 -16.82 5.09 8.36
CA SER A 319 -16.64 5.46 9.78
C SER A 319 -16.31 4.23 10.65
N ALA A 320 -17.02 3.12 10.45
CA ALA A 320 -16.74 1.86 11.13
C ALA A 320 -15.32 1.37 10.82
N SER A 321 -14.88 1.43 9.56
CA SER A 321 -13.51 1.06 9.17
C SER A 321 -12.46 1.94 9.85
N VAL A 322 -12.71 3.25 9.95
CA VAL A 322 -11.82 4.18 10.66
C VAL A 322 -11.77 3.88 12.16
N ILE A 323 -12.92 3.63 12.79
CA ILE A 323 -12.99 3.27 14.23
C ILE A 323 -12.21 1.99 14.51
N VAL A 324 -12.41 0.94 13.72
CA VAL A 324 -11.67 -0.32 13.88
C VAL A 324 -10.18 -0.11 13.63
N ALA A 325 -9.79 0.73 12.68
CA ALA A 325 -8.40 1.11 12.44
C ALA A 325 -7.78 1.83 13.65
N MET A 326 -8.53 2.73 14.30
CA MET A 326 -8.09 3.38 15.55
C MET A 326 -7.89 2.37 16.69
N VAL A 327 -8.79 1.40 16.84
CA VAL A 327 -8.67 0.32 17.82
C VAL A 327 -7.39 -0.49 17.54
N LEU A 328 -7.18 -0.93 16.32
CA LEU A 328 -5.97 -1.66 15.92
C LEU A 328 -4.69 -0.83 16.19
N ARG A 329 -4.73 0.46 15.89
CA ARG A 329 -3.62 1.39 16.16
C ARG A 329 -3.30 1.49 17.65
N VAL A 330 -4.32 1.64 18.50
CA VAL A 330 -4.13 1.85 19.95
C VAL A 330 -3.67 0.56 20.64
N PHE A 331 -4.29 -0.56 20.32
CA PHE A 331 -4.08 -1.82 21.06
C PHE A 331 -2.95 -2.70 20.52
N ILE A 332 -2.59 -2.55 19.24
CA ILE A 332 -1.56 -3.39 18.60
C ILE A 332 -0.34 -2.56 18.18
N GLU A 333 -0.53 -1.50 17.36
CA GLU A 333 0.63 -0.82 16.78
C GLU A 333 1.39 0.02 17.82
N ARG A 334 0.70 0.81 18.65
CA ARG A 334 1.36 1.65 19.67
C ARG A 334 2.20 0.86 20.68
N PRO A 335 1.70 -0.24 21.27
CA PRO A 335 2.53 -1.09 22.14
C PRO A 335 3.78 -1.62 21.44
N VAL A 336 3.64 -2.08 20.19
CA VAL A 336 4.80 -2.56 19.41
C VAL A 336 5.78 -1.43 19.08
N GLU A 337 5.31 -0.23 18.80
CA GLU A 337 6.17 0.94 18.58
C GLU A 337 6.96 1.30 19.83
N SER A 338 6.35 1.28 21.00
CA SER A 338 7.03 1.55 22.27
C SER A 338 8.14 0.53 22.56
N LEU A 339 7.90 -0.77 22.28
CA LEU A 339 8.92 -1.82 22.38
C LEU A 339 10.07 -1.60 21.40
N ARG A 340 9.77 -1.13 20.19
CA ARG A 340 10.78 -0.81 19.17
C ARG A 340 11.64 0.39 19.56
N GLU A 341 11.07 1.38 20.23
CA GLU A 341 11.77 2.59 20.70
C GLU A 341 12.60 2.30 21.94
N GLY A 342 12.09 1.54 22.89
CA GLY A 342 12.80 1.10 24.08
C GLY A 342 14.05 0.28 23.75
N ARG A 343 14.00 -0.58 22.74
CA ARG A 343 15.18 -1.34 22.25
C ARG A 343 16.28 -0.45 21.65
N LYS A 344 15.94 0.75 21.15
CA LYS A 344 16.93 1.73 20.66
C LYS A 344 17.62 2.46 21.77
N ALA A 345 16.90 2.79 22.85
CA ALA A 345 17.47 3.46 24.01
C ALA A 345 18.45 2.57 24.79
N GLY A 346 18.28 1.24 24.74
CA GLY A 346 19.16 0.27 25.38
C GLY A 346 20.35 -0.22 24.53
N ALA A 347 20.45 0.16 23.26
CA ALA A 347 21.63 -0.18 22.45
C ALA A 347 22.79 0.76 22.84
N PRO A 348 23.98 0.22 23.26
CA PRO A 348 25.11 1.05 23.59
C PRO A 348 25.48 1.89 22.36
N ALA A 349 25.60 3.19 22.55
CA ALA A 349 26.13 4.11 21.56
C ALA A 349 27.51 3.56 21.15
N LEU A 350 27.61 3.06 19.92
CA LEU A 350 28.93 2.77 19.34
C LEU A 350 29.67 4.11 19.33
N ARG A 351 30.55 4.28 20.32
CA ARG A 351 31.47 5.40 20.40
C ARG A 351 32.21 5.46 19.07
N SER A 352 32.10 6.59 18.40
CA SER A 352 33.00 6.98 17.33
C SER A 352 34.42 6.91 17.87
N ALA A 353 35.12 5.86 17.56
CA ALA A 353 36.57 5.83 17.68
C ALA A 353 37.13 6.30 16.34
N ALA A 354 37.71 7.48 16.42
CA ALA A 354 38.68 8.15 15.56
C ALA A 354 39.01 7.53 14.18
#